data_07801bbd4ff83606c0423dfd3ca7e87a
#
_entry.id   07801bbd4ff83606c0423dfd3ca7e87a
#
_cell.length_a   1.000
_cell.length_b   1.000
_cell.length_c   1.000
_cell.angle_alpha   90.00
_cell.angle_beta   90.00
_cell.angle_gamma   90.00
#
_symmetry.space_group_name_H-M   'P 1'
#
loop_
_entity.id
_entity.type
_entity.pdbx_description
1 polymer ?
#
loop_
_entity_poly.entity_id
_entity_poly.type
_entity_poly.pdbx_seq_one_letter_code
_entity_poly.pdbx_strand_id
1 'polypeptide(L)'
;MNKLLSMELKRAAKSPILWLGVIAVIAINVYGILLNGYGFKIFTTTFLLENSDLICIILAVLIPLYLGSDFENRTINNKISAGYTRKEIYIVELIVSSICATVLFVADILSVFTSSNIAGLEFSDKVNVTEFAFHAAIAFVCIITVSALYTMIVMISHKQLISLGIAVILTLALLTLGGKSVSSLNQSSTWTCLLYTSPSPRD
;
A
#
# COMPACT_ATOMS: atom_id res chain seq x y z
N MET A 1 -2.48 -3.42 -28.28
CA MET A 1 -2.61 -3.19 -26.84
C MET A 1 -2.96 -4.46 -26.06
N ASN A 2 -4.02 -5.21 -26.39
CA ASN A 2 -4.43 -6.43 -25.66
C ASN A 2 -3.35 -7.54 -25.60
N LYS A 3 -2.59 -7.76 -26.68
CA LYS A 3 -1.49 -8.75 -26.68
C LYS A 3 -0.36 -8.37 -25.72
N LEU A 4 0.02 -7.09 -25.68
CA LEU A 4 1.05 -6.58 -24.78
C LEU A 4 0.61 -6.70 -23.32
N LEU A 5 -0.62 -6.31 -23.00
CA LEU A 5 -1.19 -6.44 -21.66
C LEU A 5 -1.23 -7.91 -21.18
N SER A 6 -1.70 -8.83 -22.02
CA SER A 6 -1.73 -10.26 -21.68
C SER A 6 -0.33 -10.85 -21.45
N MET A 7 0.66 -10.40 -22.19
CA MET A 7 2.06 -10.82 -22.04
C MET A 7 2.64 -10.30 -20.71
N GLU A 8 2.44 -9.02 -20.39
CA GLU A 8 2.94 -8.41 -19.17
C GLU A 8 2.25 -8.96 -17.92
N LEU A 9 0.94 -9.22 -17.96
CA LEU A 9 0.23 -9.88 -16.86
C LEU A 9 0.74 -11.28 -16.57
N LYS A 10 0.98 -12.08 -17.63
CA LYS A 10 1.57 -13.42 -17.48
C LYS A 10 2.98 -13.36 -16.87
N ARG A 11 3.74 -12.35 -17.26
CA ARG A 11 5.09 -12.12 -16.75
C ARG A 11 5.03 -11.69 -15.28
N ALA A 12 4.15 -10.76 -14.91
CA ALA A 12 3.93 -10.34 -13.54
C ALA A 12 3.50 -11.50 -12.64
N ALA A 13 2.54 -12.33 -13.09
CA ALA A 13 2.08 -13.50 -12.35
C ALA A 13 3.16 -14.58 -12.15
N LYS A 14 4.13 -14.69 -13.06
CA LYS A 14 5.28 -15.62 -12.93
C LYS A 14 6.47 -15.00 -12.24
N SER A 15 6.45 -13.70 -11.97
CA SER A 15 7.56 -12.99 -11.32
C SER A 15 7.72 -13.43 -9.86
N PRO A 16 8.92 -13.88 -9.45
CA PRO A 16 9.18 -14.22 -8.05
C PRO A 16 9.08 -12.98 -7.14
N ILE A 17 9.30 -11.79 -7.68
CA ILE A 17 9.26 -10.52 -6.94
C ILE A 17 7.85 -10.28 -6.40
N LEU A 18 6.80 -10.50 -7.21
CA LEU A 18 5.41 -10.34 -6.76
C LEU A 18 5.04 -11.32 -5.65
N TRP A 19 5.40 -12.59 -5.80
CA TRP A 19 5.14 -13.60 -4.78
C TRP A 19 5.90 -13.35 -3.49
N LEU A 20 7.12 -12.85 -3.58
CA LEU A 20 7.91 -12.43 -2.43
C LEU A 20 7.23 -11.27 -1.69
N GLY A 21 6.65 -10.32 -2.42
CA GLY A 21 5.82 -9.25 -1.84
C GLY A 21 4.59 -9.80 -1.11
N VAL A 22 3.85 -10.74 -1.69
CA VAL A 22 2.69 -11.39 -1.06
C VAL A 22 3.10 -12.13 0.22
N ILE A 23 4.18 -12.90 0.17
CA ILE A 23 4.71 -13.61 1.34
C ILE A 23 5.14 -12.64 2.43
N ALA A 24 5.77 -11.52 2.07
CA ALA A 24 6.18 -10.49 3.03
C ALA A 24 4.98 -9.86 3.74
N VAL A 25 3.90 -9.51 3.02
CA VAL A 25 2.66 -9.01 3.61
C VAL A 25 2.08 -10.00 4.61
N ILE A 26 1.94 -11.26 4.23
CA ILE A 26 1.38 -12.31 5.10
C ILE A 26 2.27 -12.51 6.33
N ALA A 27 3.59 -12.57 6.16
CA ALA A 27 4.53 -12.79 7.25
C ALA A 27 4.50 -11.64 8.27
N ILE A 28 4.44 -10.39 7.81
CA ILE A 28 4.38 -9.22 8.69
C ILE A 28 3.08 -9.20 9.48
N ASN A 29 1.94 -9.50 8.85
CA ASN A 29 0.65 -9.56 9.54
C ASN A 29 0.59 -10.66 10.60
N VAL A 30 1.03 -11.87 10.26
CA VAL A 30 1.10 -12.99 11.21
C VAL A 30 2.04 -12.66 12.38
N TYR A 31 3.22 -12.12 12.08
CA TYR A 31 4.19 -11.72 13.10
C TYR A 31 3.66 -10.61 14.02
N GLY A 32 2.99 -9.60 13.46
CA GLY A 32 2.37 -8.51 14.21
C GLY A 32 1.31 -9.01 15.19
N ILE A 33 0.47 -9.94 14.78
CA ILE A 33 -0.58 -10.52 15.65
C ILE A 33 0.04 -11.42 16.74
N LEU A 34 1.07 -12.21 16.41
CA LEU A 34 1.75 -13.07 17.39
C LEU A 34 2.49 -12.27 18.48
N LEU A 35 3.11 -11.14 18.11
CA LEU A 35 3.84 -10.31 19.08
C LEU A 35 2.92 -9.50 20.00
N ASN A 36 1.82 -8.99 19.49
CA ASN A 36 0.91 -8.15 20.27
C ASN A 36 0.02 -8.94 21.25
N GLY A 37 0.09 -10.27 21.21
CA GLY A 37 -0.45 -11.17 22.24
C GLY A 37 -1.97 -11.08 22.46
N TYR A 38 -2.48 -12.02 23.20
CA TYR A 38 -3.89 -12.33 23.50
C TYR A 38 -4.74 -11.24 24.17
N GLY A 39 -4.35 -9.97 24.12
CA GLY A 39 -5.05 -8.87 24.76
C GLY A 39 -5.45 -7.69 23.85
N PHE A 40 -5.10 -7.75 22.58
CA PHE A 40 -5.36 -6.64 21.66
C PHE A 40 -6.74 -6.81 21.01
N LYS A 41 -7.70 -5.98 21.44
CA LYS A 41 -8.94 -5.80 20.68
C LYS A 41 -8.56 -5.13 19.36
N ILE A 42 -8.54 -5.88 18.27
CA ILE A 42 -8.27 -5.34 16.95
C ILE A 42 -9.43 -4.40 16.60
N PHE A 43 -9.17 -3.11 16.67
CA PHE A 43 -10.04 -2.10 16.08
C PHE A 43 -9.86 -2.23 14.57
N THR A 44 -10.75 -2.95 13.91
CA THR A 44 -10.65 -3.37 12.50
C THR A 44 -10.43 -2.21 11.55
N THR A 45 -10.94 -1.03 11.83
CA THR A 45 -10.80 0.15 10.97
C THR A 45 -9.41 0.79 11.08
N THR A 46 -8.88 0.92 12.30
CA THR A 46 -7.52 1.48 12.52
C THR A 46 -6.47 0.54 11.99
N PHE A 47 -6.65 -0.77 12.17
CA PHE A 47 -5.70 -1.77 11.70
C PHE A 47 -5.61 -1.84 10.17
N LEU A 48 -6.72 -1.64 9.44
CA LEU A 48 -6.70 -1.55 7.98
C LEU A 48 -5.92 -0.33 7.47
N LEU A 49 -6.02 0.80 8.16
CA LEU A 49 -5.29 2.01 7.78
C LEU A 49 -3.79 1.86 8.08
N GLU A 50 -3.43 1.31 9.24
CA GLU A 50 -2.03 1.04 9.59
C GLU A 50 -1.37 0.02 8.64
N ASN A 51 -2.10 -1.02 8.23
CA ASN A 51 -1.59 -1.99 7.27
C ASN A 51 -1.46 -1.44 5.85
N SER A 52 -2.28 -0.47 5.45
CA SER A 52 -2.12 0.19 4.16
C SER A 52 -0.77 0.90 4.01
N ASP A 53 -0.20 1.39 5.10
CA ASP A 53 1.14 1.99 5.14
C ASP A 53 2.24 0.95 4.84
N LEU A 54 2.10 -0.27 5.38
CA LEU A 54 3.01 -1.38 5.08
C LEU A 54 2.96 -1.78 3.61
N ILE A 55 1.76 -1.83 3.03
CA ILE A 55 1.60 -2.10 1.59
C ILE A 55 2.30 -1.04 0.76
N CYS A 56 2.19 0.24 1.13
CA CYS A 56 2.87 1.33 0.43
C CYS A 56 4.40 1.16 0.46
N ILE A 57 4.97 0.73 1.60
CA ILE A 57 6.41 0.45 1.72
C ILE A 57 6.81 -0.72 0.81
N ILE A 58 6.04 -1.79 0.81
CA ILE A 58 6.31 -2.96 -0.04
C ILE A 58 6.20 -2.59 -1.52
N LEU A 59 5.20 -1.81 -1.92
CA LEU A 59 5.04 -1.32 -3.29
C LEU A 59 6.18 -0.40 -3.72
N ALA A 60 6.71 0.43 -2.79
CA ALA A 60 7.85 1.31 -3.06
C ALA A 60 9.13 0.55 -3.43
N VAL A 61 9.25 -0.70 -3.00
CA VAL A 61 10.36 -1.59 -3.36
C VAL A 61 9.99 -2.44 -4.57
N LEU A 62 8.79 -3.01 -4.59
CA LEU A 62 8.37 -4.01 -5.56
C LEU A 62 8.23 -3.41 -6.97
N ILE A 63 7.57 -2.25 -7.12
CA ILE A 63 7.33 -1.62 -8.42
C ILE A 63 8.65 -1.20 -9.09
N PRO A 64 9.58 -0.48 -8.42
CA PRO A 64 10.86 -0.15 -9.03
C PRO A 64 11.73 -1.37 -9.35
N LEU A 65 11.69 -2.43 -8.56
CA LEU A 65 12.42 -3.66 -8.87
C LEU A 65 11.85 -4.38 -10.09
N TYR A 66 10.52 -4.45 -10.20
CA TYR A 66 9.87 -5.11 -11.31
C TYR A 66 10.02 -4.33 -12.62
N LEU A 67 9.60 -3.05 -12.63
CA LEU A 67 9.65 -2.21 -13.84
C LEU A 67 11.07 -1.75 -14.16
N GLY A 68 11.89 -1.48 -13.15
CA GLY A 68 13.27 -1.03 -13.35
C GLY A 68 14.13 -2.08 -14.04
N SER A 69 13.87 -3.37 -13.79
CA SER A 69 14.55 -4.46 -14.49
C SER A 69 14.31 -4.44 -16.01
N ASP A 70 13.19 -3.89 -16.46
CA ASP A 70 12.88 -3.76 -17.89
C ASP A 70 13.77 -2.74 -18.59
N PHE A 71 14.16 -1.68 -17.88
CA PHE A 71 15.10 -0.69 -18.40
C PHE A 71 16.54 -1.25 -18.46
N GLU A 72 16.98 -1.95 -17.40
CA GLU A 72 18.32 -2.54 -17.34
C GLU A 72 18.50 -3.66 -18.38
N ASN A 73 17.49 -4.52 -18.55
CA ASN A 73 17.51 -5.60 -19.55
C ASN A 73 17.15 -5.13 -20.97
N ARG A 74 17.00 -3.83 -21.20
CA ARG A 74 16.63 -3.24 -22.50
C ARG A 74 15.32 -3.81 -23.08
N THR A 75 14.45 -4.42 -22.27
CA THR A 75 13.18 -5.02 -22.70
C THR A 75 12.26 -3.96 -23.31
N ILE A 76 12.32 -2.73 -22.82
CA ILE A 76 11.56 -1.59 -23.36
C ILE A 76 11.97 -1.29 -24.81
N ASN A 77 13.27 -1.37 -25.13
CA ASN A 77 13.74 -1.16 -26.51
C ASN A 77 13.19 -2.24 -27.45
N ASN A 78 13.11 -3.49 -26.97
CA ASN A 78 12.51 -4.59 -27.74
C ASN A 78 11.01 -4.38 -27.98
N LYS A 79 10.27 -3.83 -26.97
CA LYS A 79 8.85 -3.47 -27.11
C LYS A 79 8.67 -2.37 -28.16
N ILE A 80 9.55 -1.35 -28.19
CA ILE A 80 9.52 -0.26 -29.17
C ILE A 80 9.86 -0.80 -30.57
N SER A 81 10.84 -1.68 -30.71
CA SER A 81 11.20 -2.31 -31.99
C SER A 81 10.08 -3.20 -32.55
N ALA A 82 9.24 -3.76 -31.67
CA ALA A 82 8.04 -4.51 -32.06
C ALA A 82 6.86 -3.60 -32.49
N GLY A 83 7.05 -2.28 -32.56
CA GLY A 83 6.09 -1.32 -33.08
C GLY A 83 5.14 -0.71 -32.02
N TYR A 84 5.35 -0.95 -30.72
CA TYR A 84 4.55 -0.33 -29.68
C TYR A 84 5.01 1.10 -29.39
N THR A 85 4.05 2.01 -29.23
CA THR A 85 4.34 3.40 -28.85
C THR A 85 4.70 3.50 -27.37
N ARG A 86 5.50 4.49 -26.98
CA ARG A 86 5.88 4.75 -25.58
C ARG A 86 4.66 4.97 -24.68
N LYS A 87 3.60 5.59 -25.22
CA LYS A 87 2.34 5.80 -24.50
C LYS A 87 1.62 4.49 -24.19
N GLU A 88 1.56 3.57 -25.16
CA GLU A 88 0.95 2.25 -24.94
C GLU A 88 1.72 1.44 -23.91
N ILE A 89 3.06 1.47 -23.94
CA ILE A 89 3.89 0.79 -22.94
C ILE A 89 3.60 1.35 -21.55
N TYR A 90 3.57 2.68 -21.40
CA TYR A 90 3.28 3.32 -20.11
C TYR A 90 1.90 2.93 -19.55
N ILE A 91 0.86 2.97 -20.39
CA ILE A 91 -0.51 2.62 -19.97
C ILE A 91 -0.58 1.14 -19.53
N VAL A 92 0.06 0.25 -20.26
CA VAL A 92 0.07 -1.17 -19.92
C VAL A 92 0.80 -1.41 -18.60
N GLU A 93 1.96 -0.80 -18.38
CA GLU A 93 2.71 -0.94 -17.12
C GLU A 93 1.95 -0.34 -15.93
N LEU A 94 1.22 0.78 -16.14
CA LEU A 94 0.36 1.37 -15.12
C LEU A 94 -0.80 0.42 -14.75
N ILE A 95 -1.42 -0.23 -15.72
CA ILE A 95 -2.48 -1.21 -15.48
C ILE A 95 -1.92 -2.43 -14.72
N VAL A 96 -0.76 -2.94 -15.14
CA VAL A 96 -0.12 -4.10 -14.50
C VAL A 96 0.28 -3.78 -13.05
N SER A 97 0.88 -2.62 -12.80
CA SER A 97 1.23 -2.20 -11.43
C SER A 97 0.01 -2.02 -10.54
N SER A 98 -1.09 -1.49 -11.07
CA SER A 98 -2.37 -1.37 -10.35
C SER A 98 -2.96 -2.74 -10.01
N ILE A 99 -2.86 -3.71 -10.92
CA ILE A 99 -3.30 -5.09 -10.65
C ILE A 99 -2.42 -5.74 -9.58
N CYS A 100 -1.10 -5.57 -9.64
CA CYS A 100 -0.19 -6.06 -8.60
C CYS A 100 -0.52 -5.45 -7.22
N ALA A 101 -0.79 -4.15 -7.17
CA ALA A 101 -1.21 -3.46 -5.96
C ALA A 101 -2.54 -4.00 -5.41
N THR A 102 -3.50 -4.30 -6.29
CA THR A 102 -4.78 -4.93 -5.92
C THR A 102 -4.57 -6.33 -5.33
N VAL A 103 -3.69 -7.13 -5.92
CA VAL A 103 -3.37 -8.49 -5.41
C VAL A 103 -2.77 -8.40 -4.01
N LEU A 104 -1.84 -7.48 -3.77
CA LEU A 104 -1.26 -7.27 -2.44
C LEU A 104 -2.30 -6.80 -1.42
N PHE A 105 -3.20 -5.89 -1.80
CA PHE A 105 -4.27 -5.42 -0.93
C PHE A 105 -5.25 -6.54 -0.54
N VAL A 106 -5.64 -7.37 -1.49
CA VAL A 106 -6.50 -8.55 -1.22
C VAL A 106 -5.77 -9.55 -0.33
N ALA A 107 -4.48 -9.82 -0.58
CA ALA A 107 -3.68 -10.70 0.26
C ALA A 107 -3.55 -10.18 1.69
N ASP A 108 -3.43 -8.86 1.87
CA ASP A 108 -3.39 -8.21 3.18
C ASP A 108 -4.69 -8.43 3.95
N ILE A 109 -5.83 -8.10 3.35
CA ILE A 109 -7.15 -8.30 3.98
C ILE A 109 -7.34 -9.77 4.37
N LEU A 110 -7.04 -10.71 3.46
CA LEU A 110 -7.18 -12.14 3.73
C LEU A 110 -6.25 -12.59 4.86
N SER A 111 -5.02 -12.10 4.91
CA SER A 111 -4.05 -12.46 5.95
C SER A 111 -4.48 -11.97 7.33
N VAL A 112 -5.05 -10.77 7.41
CA VAL A 112 -5.60 -10.22 8.66
C VAL A 112 -6.77 -11.06 9.16
N PHE A 113 -7.72 -11.39 8.29
CA PHE A 113 -8.87 -12.23 8.66
C PHE A 113 -8.46 -13.64 9.10
N THR A 114 -7.53 -14.26 8.38
CA THR A 114 -7.09 -15.63 8.74
C THR A 114 -6.29 -15.64 10.04
N SER A 115 -5.39 -14.71 10.23
CA SER A 115 -4.55 -14.66 11.43
C SER A 115 -5.33 -14.24 12.68
N SER A 116 -6.33 -13.37 12.56
CA SER A 116 -7.21 -13.02 13.69
C SER A 116 -8.08 -14.21 14.15
N ASN A 117 -8.60 -15.01 13.20
CA ASN A 117 -9.34 -16.22 13.53
C ASN A 117 -8.47 -17.29 14.22
N ILE A 118 -7.21 -17.47 13.76
CA ILE A 118 -6.27 -18.43 14.37
C ILE A 118 -5.88 -18.00 15.78
N ALA A 119 -5.71 -16.71 16.01
CA ALA A 119 -5.36 -16.16 17.32
C ALA A 119 -6.53 -16.13 18.32
N GLY A 120 -7.76 -16.50 17.89
CA GLY A 120 -8.96 -16.46 18.73
C GLY A 120 -9.32 -15.04 19.20
N LEU A 121 -8.93 -14.02 18.45
CA LEU A 121 -9.21 -12.64 18.77
C LEU A 121 -10.66 -12.33 18.42
N GLU A 122 -11.45 -11.96 19.44
CA GLU A 122 -12.81 -11.47 19.20
C GLU A 122 -12.74 -10.09 18.54
N PHE A 123 -13.39 -9.95 17.39
CA PHE A 123 -13.60 -8.63 16.80
C PHE A 123 -14.37 -7.78 17.80
N SER A 124 -13.81 -6.64 18.20
CA SER A 124 -14.48 -5.69 19.09
C SER A 124 -15.86 -5.36 18.58
N ASP A 125 -16.86 -5.45 19.47
CA ASP A 125 -18.28 -5.34 19.21
C ASP A 125 -18.68 -4.36 18.09
N LYS A 126 -19.52 -4.84 17.18
CA LYS A 126 -20.21 -4.07 16.14
C LYS A 126 -19.31 -3.32 15.17
N VAL A 127 -18.49 -4.07 14.43
CA VAL A 127 -17.95 -3.53 13.17
C VAL A 127 -19.14 -3.25 12.25
N ASN A 128 -19.51 -1.99 12.11
CA ASN A 128 -20.45 -1.58 11.07
C ASN A 128 -19.81 -1.94 9.72
N VAL A 129 -20.38 -2.94 9.04
CA VAL A 129 -19.92 -3.39 7.72
C VAL A 129 -19.76 -2.20 6.76
N THR A 130 -20.62 -1.21 6.91
CA THR A 130 -20.59 0.03 6.11
C THR A 130 -19.34 0.87 6.39
N GLU A 131 -18.93 1.02 7.64
CA GLU A 131 -17.71 1.75 8.02
C GLU A 131 -16.47 1.02 7.53
N PHE A 132 -16.42 -0.31 7.70
CA PHE A 132 -15.35 -1.14 7.19
C PHE A 132 -15.20 -1.01 5.67
N ALA A 133 -16.30 -1.14 4.92
CA ALA A 133 -16.30 -1.02 3.47
C ALA A 133 -15.84 0.38 3.00
N PHE A 134 -16.23 1.43 3.71
CA PHE A 134 -15.82 2.79 3.41
C PHE A 134 -14.31 3.00 3.61
N HIS A 135 -13.75 2.54 4.73
CA HIS A 135 -12.31 2.63 4.98
C HIS A 135 -11.49 1.77 4.01
N ALA A 136 -11.96 0.56 3.70
CA ALA A 136 -11.33 -0.31 2.72
C ALA A 136 -11.33 0.33 1.32
N ALA A 137 -12.41 1.00 0.92
CA ALA A 137 -12.48 1.71 -0.34
C ALA A 137 -11.49 2.88 -0.41
N ILE A 138 -11.36 3.67 0.67
CA ILE A 138 -10.38 4.77 0.75
C ILE A 138 -8.96 4.21 0.66
N ALA A 139 -8.62 3.20 1.46
CA ALA A 139 -7.31 2.56 1.43
C ALA A 139 -6.96 2.02 0.03
N PHE A 140 -7.93 1.38 -0.63
CA PHE A 140 -7.76 0.87 -1.99
C PHE A 140 -7.43 1.97 -3.00
N VAL A 141 -8.16 3.09 -2.97
CA VAL A 141 -7.91 4.25 -3.85
C VAL A 141 -6.53 4.84 -3.58
N CYS A 142 -6.14 4.98 -2.31
CA CYS A 142 -4.81 5.45 -1.93
C CYS A 142 -3.69 4.54 -2.47
N ILE A 143 -3.82 3.23 -2.31
CA ILE A 143 -2.84 2.25 -2.78
C ILE A 143 -2.69 2.29 -4.30
N ILE A 144 -3.79 2.38 -5.05
CA ILE A 144 -3.73 2.51 -6.52
C ILE A 144 -3.05 3.82 -6.91
N THR A 145 -3.37 4.93 -6.24
CA THR A 145 -2.76 6.24 -6.53
C THR A 145 -1.25 6.21 -6.28
N VAL A 146 -0.82 5.62 -5.17
CA VAL A 146 0.59 5.46 -4.83
C VAL A 146 1.30 4.55 -5.84
N SER A 147 0.68 3.45 -6.27
CA SER A 147 1.25 2.56 -7.30
C SER A 147 1.45 3.28 -8.64
N ALA A 148 0.51 4.15 -9.02
CA ALA A 148 0.62 4.96 -10.23
C ALA A 148 1.77 5.98 -10.13
N LEU A 149 1.96 6.61 -8.97
CA LEU A 149 3.10 7.51 -8.71
C LEU A 149 4.45 6.78 -8.84
N TYR A 150 4.57 5.59 -8.26
CA TYR A 150 5.81 4.80 -8.37
C TYR A 150 6.09 4.38 -9.81
N THR A 151 5.07 3.97 -10.56
CA THR A 151 5.20 3.66 -11.99
C THR A 151 5.70 4.88 -12.77
N MET A 152 5.17 6.08 -12.50
CA MET A 152 5.62 7.32 -13.11
C MET A 152 7.09 7.62 -12.78
N ILE A 153 7.50 7.46 -11.51
CA ILE A 153 8.89 7.67 -11.06
C ILE A 153 9.85 6.75 -11.81
N VAL A 154 9.52 5.47 -11.94
CA VAL A 154 10.35 4.50 -12.67
C VAL A 154 10.49 4.89 -14.14
N MET A 155 9.40 5.30 -14.79
CA MET A 155 9.40 5.70 -16.20
C MET A 155 10.22 6.98 -16.46
N ILE A 156 10.33 7.89 -15.49
CA ILE A 156 11.13 9.11 -15.60
C ILE A 156 12.62 8.82 -15.31
N SER A 157 12.91 7.99 -14.30
CA SER A 157 14.28 7.74 -13.85
C SER A 157 15.09 6.87 -14.79
N HIS A 158 14.44 5.97 -15.54
CA HIS A 158 15.08 4.99 -16.45
C HIS A 158 16.15 4.10 -15.81
N LYS A 159 16.37 4.19 -14.50
CA LYS A 159 17.37 3.43 -13.73
C LYS A 159 16.72 2.81 -12.49
N GLN A 160 16.91 1.51 -12.31
CA GLN A 160 16.28 0.75 -11.23
C GLN A 160 16.63 1.27 -9.84
N LEU A 161 17.92 1.45 -9.54
CA LEU A 161 18.37 1.89 -8.21
C LEU A 161 17.95 3.31 -7.86
N ILE A 162 17.94 4.22 -8.84
CA ILE A 162 17.51 5.61 -8.61
C ILE A 162 16.02 5.68 -8.34
N SER A 163 15.21 4.97 -9.13
CA SER A 163 13.76 4.93 -8.94
C SER A 163 13.38 4.31 -7.59
N LEU A 164 14.09 3.25 -7.17
CA LEU A 164 13.90 2.63 -5.87
C LEU A 164 14.21 3.61 -4.74
N GLY A 165 15.34 4.32 -4.80
CA GLY A 165 15.70 5.31 -3.79
C GLY A 165 14.67 6.43 -3.68
N ILE A 166 14.20 6.98 -4.80
CA ILE A 166 13.19 8.04 -4.82
C ILE A 166 11.85 7.53 -4.28
N ALA A 167 11.41 6.32 -4.66
CA ALA A 167 10.16 5.74 -4.20
C ALA A 167 10.17 5.52 -2.67
N VAL A 168 11.26 4.99 -2.12
CA VAL A 168 11.41 4.79 -0.66
C VAL A 168 11.42 6.11 0.09
N ILE A 169 12.19 7.11 -0.38
CA ILE A 169 12.23 8.44 0.26
C ILE A 169 10.84 9.09 0.22
N LEU A 170 10.13 9.00 -0.91
CA LEU A 170 8.78 9.53 -1.05
C LEU A 170 7.82 8.86 -0.07
N THR A 171 7.88 7.53 0.07
CA THR A 171 7.04 6.78 1.01
C THR A 171 7.30 7.24 2.44
N LEU A 172 8.56 7.30 2.86
CA LEU A 172 8.92 7.75 4.22
C LEU A 172 8.45 9.19 4.47
N ALA A 173 8.55 10.07 3.47
CA ALA A 173 8.05 11.43 3.56
C ALA A 173 6.52 11.46 3.73
N LEU A 174 5.77 10.67 2.97
CA LEU A 174 4.31 10.58 3.09
C LEU A 174 3.89 10.05 4.47
N LEU A 175 4.55 9.01 4.98
CA LEU A 175 4.27 8.44 6.30
C LEU A 175 4.55 9.44 7.43
N THR A 176 5.66 10.17 7.37
CA THR A 176 5.97 11.17 8.39
C THR A 176 5.04 12.38 8.35
N LEU A 177 4.59 12.80 7.19
CA LEU A 177 3.60 13.87 7.03
C LEU A 177 2.22 13.42 7.50
N GLY A 178 1.80 12.21 7.15
CA GLY A 178 0.53 11.61 7.58
C GLY A 178 0.46 11.48 9.12
N GLY A 179 1.48 10.93 9.74
CA GLY A 179 1.56 10.79 11.20
C GLY A 179 1.52 12.13 11.93
N LYS A 180 2.19 13.17 11.44
CA LYS A 180 2.14 14.52 12.01
C LYS A 180 0.76 15.17 11.88
N SER A 181 0.08 14.96 10.77
CA SER A 181 -1.26 15.50 10.55
C SER A 181 -2.26 14.90 11.54
N VAL A 182 -2.22 13.60 11.77
CA VAL A 182 -3.08 12.90 12.73
C VAL A 182 -2.77 13.36 14.17
N SER A 183 -1.50 13.47 14.55
CA SER A 183 -1.11 13.94 15.88
C SER A 183 -1.54 15.38 16.15
N SER A 184 -1.44 16.27 15.16
CA SER A 184 -1.86 17.66 15.30
C SER A 184 -3.38 17.82 15.42
N LEU A 185 -4.16 17.00 14.73
CA LEU A 185 -5.61 16.96 14.85
C LEU A 185 -6.05 16.45 16.22
N ASN A 186 -5.38 15.43 16.73
CA ASN A 186 -5.66 14.89 18.07
C ASN A 186 -5.30 15.90 19.16
N GLN A 187 -4.22 16.66 19.00
CA GLN A 187 -3.81 17.71 19.94
C GLN A 187 -4.79 18.91 19.90
N SER A 188 -5.34 19.27 18.75
CA SER A 188 -6.36 20.33 18.67
C SER A 188 -7.67 19.94 19.33
N SER A 189 -8.07 18.67 19.25
CA SER A 189 -9.26 18.17 19.96
C SER A 189 -9.08 18.15 21.48
N THR A 190 -7.89 17.88 21.99
CA THR A 190 -7.56 17.95 23.42
C THR A 190 -7.60 19.37 23.95
N TRP A 191 -7.14 20.36 23.20
CA TRP A 191 -7.21 21.78 23.60
C TRP A 191 -8.64 22.30 23.64
N THR A 192 -9.50 21.88 22.72
CA THR A 192 -10.93 22.24 22.73
C THR A 192 -11.65 21.66 23.95
N CYS A 193 -11.34 20.43 24.35
CA CYS A 193 -11.86 19.84 25.60
C CYS A 193 -11.38 20.58 26.84
N LEU A 194 -10.11 20.99 26.91
CA LEU A 194 -9.56 21.72 28.05
C LEU A 194 -10.15 23.14 28.20
N LEU A 195 -10.44 23.81 27.09
CA LEU A 195 -11.08 25.12 27.10
C LEU A 195 -12.54 25.05 27.59
N TYR A 196 -13.23 23.90 27.37
CA TYR A 196 -14.60 23.72 27.84
C TYR A 196 -14.70 23.30 29.30
N THR A 197 -13.63 22.79 29.90
CA THR A 197 -13.57 22.37 31.32
C THR A 197 -12.95 23.41 32.25
N SER A 198 -12.65 24.63 31.76
CA SER A 198 -12.22 25.72 32.61
C SER A 198 -13.36 26.11 33.56
N PRO A 199 -13.23 25.92 34.90
CA PRO A 199 -14.27 26.33 35.84
C PRO A 199 -14.39 27.86 35.76
N SER A 200 -15.63 28.31 35.54
CA SER A 200 -16.02 29.72 35.67
C SER A 200 -15.59 30.22 37.05
N PRO A 201 -14.85 31.34 37.16
CA PRO A 201 -14.60 31.98 38.45
C PRO A 201 -15.93 32.53 38.95
N ARG A 202 -16.49 31.88 39.92
CA ARG A 202 -17.54 32.44 40.77
C ARG A 202 -16.96 32.63 42.14
N ASP A 203 -16.85 33.89 42.49
CA ASP A 203 -17.01 34.53 43.79
C ASP A 203 -16.58 33.75 45.02
#